data_02f2fd26f21acdbd47aea64d6b03cd24
#
_entry.id   02f2fd26f21acdbd47aea64d6b03cd24
#
_cell.length_a   1.000
_cell.length_b   1.000
_cell.length_c   1.000
_cell.angle_alpha   90.00
_cell.angle_beta   90.00
_cell.angle_gamma   90.00
#
_symmetry.space_group_name_H-M   'P 1'
#
loop_
_entity.id
_entity.type
_entity.pdbx_description
1 polymer ?
#
loop_
_entity_poly.entity_id
_entity_poly.type
_entity_poly.pdbx_seq_one_letter_code
_entity_poly.pdbx_strand_id
1 'polypeptide(L)'
;MFGFMSPSADKFCRLCLISRKDILNHPTAESVEMRNRKDHDAEVKKAKEFGKPPDTGVSDDCLLNGSKSFHVTENYIMDSMHDVFEGLDPFCLMLCLRYWNTHKPEYGITAAVLNSRIQLLNFGPYDDKNKPSENFTNALITKVGNYTTKQRASQQWCLIRKFPLLKGDLIPEGDEHFGLILKLLDIMDVLCCPINALEDTVNLSKMIEEFFATFKILFPDVNPINKFHHLIHYPEIIRQNGPSMGYWCMRFEGHHNLYKRVSQFNCNFKNTTKSVANHLALKFCYNLQDKDAFVDNPITKGPSSGSEFGKLNILDEDKIFENNEHVEVLSWIKIGGWLFFEDTVVVLKRSNVKTNLLHKFGKICKLIVGKKNEPYAVIKTLKTIIHEKHFHSYEVEEKSPPKIKFINLKTISKEPLWFCKVDSIQYINPRHLI
;
A
#
# COMPACT_ATOMS: atom_id res chain seq x y z
N MET A 1 18.38 7.78 -19.93
CA MET A 1 19.09 7.69 -18.64
C MET A 1 19.54 6.27 -18.33
N PHE A 2 18.68 5.25 -18.44
CA PHE A 2 19.03 3.85 -18.12
C PHE A 2 19.49 3.02 -19.33
N GLY A 3 19.54 3.58 -20.53
CA GLY A 3 20.05 2.93 -21.72
C GLY A 3 19.19 1.82 -22.32
N PHE A 4 17.92 1.70 -21.93
CA PHE A 4 16.95 0.76 -22.48
C PHE A 4 15.95 1.41 -23.41
N MET A 5 15.39 0.62 -24.30
CA MET A 5 14.27 1.04 -25.14
C MET A 5 13.01 1.34 -24.31
N SER A 6 12.02 1.97 -24.95
CA SER A 6 10.78 2.37 -24.26
C SER A 6 10.00 1.16 -23.70
N PRO A 7 9.13 1.37 -22.70
CA PRO A 7 8.25 0.30 -22.19
C PRO A 7 7.30 -0.31 -23.22
N SER A 8 7.15 0.31 -24.40
CA SER A 8 6.34 -0.21 -25.51
C SER A 8 7.15 -1.10 -26.48
N ALA A 9 8.47 -1.19 -26.32
CA ALA A 9 9.31 -2.06 -27.15
C ALA A 9 9.01 -3.55 -26.88
N ASP A 10 9.45 -4.44 -27.79
CA ASP A 10 9.28 -5.87 -27.57
C ASP A 10 10.07 -6.35 -26.36
N LYS A 11 11.37 -6.06 -26.31
CA LYS A 11 12.24 -6.36 -25.16
C LYS A 11 12.29 -5.18 -24.20
N PHE A 12 11.20 -4.95 -23.49
CA PHE A 12 10.99 -3.76 -22.64
C PHE A 12 11.55 -3.90 -21.22
N CYS A 13 11.72 -5.13 -20.72
CA CYS A 13 12.13 -5.35 -19.34
C CYS A 13 13.62 -5.03 -19.13
N ARG A 14 13.93 -4.38 -18.04
CA ARG A 14 15.30 -4.02 -17.65
C ARG A 14 16.03 -5.13 -16.93
N LEU A 15 15.30 -6.11 -16.40
CA LEU A 15 15.85 -7.23 -15.62
C LEU A 15 15.98 -8.52 -16.43
N CYS A 16 15.17 -8.72 -17.47
CA CYS A 16 15.18 -9.95 -18.27
C CYS A 16 14.94 -9.70 -19.76
N LEU A 17 15.04 -10.77 -20.58
CA LEU A 17 14.89 -10.73 -22.03
C LEU A 17 13.50 -11.15 -22.51
N ILE A 18 12.44 -10.94 -21.71
CA ILE A 18 11.06 -11.27 -22.10
C ILE A 18 10.63 -10.53 -23.37
N SER A 19 9.89 -11.20 -24.25
CA SER A 19 9.14 -10.56 -25.32
C SER A 19 7.77 -10.11 -24.85
N ARG A 20 7.31 -8.95 -25.32
CA ARG A 20 6.02 -8.37 -24.94
C ARG A 20 4.83 -9.30 -25.16
N LYS A 21 4.85 -10.09 -26.22
CA LYS A 21 3.79 -11.07 -26.56
C LYS A 21 3.74 -12.25 -25.59
N ASP A 22 4.80 -12.48 -24.82
CA ASP A 22 4.95 -13.68 -23.99
C ASP A 22 4.73 -13.40 -22.49
N ILE A 23 4.31 -12.18 -22.11
CA ILE A 23 4.15 -11.76 -20.70
C ILE A 23 3.36 -12.77 -19.87
N LEU A 24 2.19 -13.21 -20.36
CA LEU A 24 1.31 -14.14 -19.63
C LEU A 24 1.75 -15.62 -19.74
N ASN A 25 2.75 -15.92 -20.57
CA ASN A 25 3.28 -17.27 -20.72
C ASN A 25 4.44 -17.56 -19.76
N HIS A 26 4.97 -16.51 -19.13
CA HIS A 26 6.10 -16.58 -18.20
C HIS A 26 5.72 -15.94 -16.86
N PRO A 27 4.99 -16.67 -16.01
CA PRO A 27 4.46 -16.12 -14.76
C PRO A 27 5.46 -16.11 -13.59
N THR A 28 6.68 -16.62 -13.79
CA THR A 28 7.74 -16.67 -12.75
C THR A 28 9.07 -16.16 -13.27
N ALA A 29 9.94 -15.73 -12.37
CA ALA A 29 11.27 -15.24 -12.72
C ALA A 29 12.16 -16.35 -13.29
N GLU A 30 11.96 -17.59 -12.86
CA GLU A 30 12.71 -18.77 -13.34
C GLU A 30 12.35 -19.15 -14.78
N SER A 31 11.20 -18.69 -15.27
CA SER A 31 10.74 -18.98 -16.64
C SER A 31 11.31 -18.02 -17.69
N VAL A 32 12.08 -17.01 -17.29
CA VAL A 32 12.66 -16.00 -18.19
C VAL A 32 14.18 -15.95 -18.08
N GLU A 33 14.83 -15.58 -19.18
CA GLU A 33 16.27 -15.33 -19.22
C GLU A 33 16.59 -13.98 -18.59
N MET A 34 17.30 -13.98 -17.46
CA MET A 34 17.70 -12.77 -16.75
C MET A 34 18.88 -12.09 -17.43
N ARG A 35 18.87 -10.74 -17.46
CA ARG A 35 20.02 -9.97 -17.93
C ARG A 35 21.17 -10.11 -16.94
N ASN A 36 22.38 -10.09 -17.45
CA ASN A 36 23.60 -10.05 -16.68
C ASN A 36 24.52 -8.92 -17.18
N ARG A 37 25.46 -8.52 -16.35
CA ARG A 37 26.38 -7.42 -16.65
C ARG A 37 27.17 -7.65 -17.93
N LYS A 38 27.78 -8.84 -18.08
CA LYS A 38 28.67 -9.15 -19.21
C LYS A 38 27.95 -9.01 -20.54
N ASP A 39 26.78 -9.58 -20.66
CA ASP A 39 26.01 -9.55 -21.90
C ASP A 39 25.45 -8.14 -22.16
N HIS A 40 24.98 -7.46 -21.13
CA HIS A 40 24.53 -6.06 -21.24
C HIS A 40 25.64 -5.14 -21.75
N ASP A 41 26.87 -5.25 -21.20
CA ASP A 41 28.00 -4.42 -21.64
C ASP A 41 28.40 -4.71 -23.09
N ALA A 42 28.30 -5.98 -23.51
CA ALA A 42 28.52 -6.37 -24.92
C ALA A 42 27.44 -5.77 -25.85
N GLU A 43 26.17 -5.78 -25.42
CA GLU A 43 25.04 -5.18 -26.14
C GLU A 43 25.19 -3.65 -26.28
N VAL A 44 25.63 -2.96 -25.23
CA VAL A 44 25.94 -1.52 -25.27
C VAL A 44 27.00 -1.22 -26.32
N LYS A 45 28.07 -2.04 -26.39
CA LYS A 45 29.11 -1.87 -27.39
C LYS A 45 28.54 -2.05 -28.80
N LYS A 46 27.78 -3.10 -29.05
CA LYS A 46 27.11 -3.34 -30.34
C LYS A 46 26.19 -2.18 -30.72
N ALA A 47 25.38 -1.68 -29.79
CA ALA A 47 24.49 -0.54 -30.05
C ALA A 47 25.26 0.70 -30.52
N LYS A 48 26.43 0.98 -29.92
CA LYS A 48 27.29 2.10 -30.28
C LYS A 48 27.99 1.89 -31.64
N GLU A 49 28.46 0.68 -31.93
CA GLU A 49 29.13 0.33 -33.18
C GLU A 49 28.20 0.37 -34.39
N PHE A 50 26.98 -0.17 -34.26
CA PHE A 50 26.04 -0.27 -35.36
C PHE A 50 25.07 0.90 -35.48
N GLY A 51 25.07 1.85 -34.53
CA GLY A 51 24.21 3.03 -34.51
C GLY A 51 22.72 2.74 -34.37
N LYS A 52 22.37 1.51 -33.99
CA LYS A 52 20.98 1.11 -33.72
C LYS A 52 20.93 0.05 -32.62
N PRO A 53 19.84 0.05 -31.82
CA PRO A 53 19.68 -0.92 -30.76
C PRO A 53 19.68 -2.35 -31.28
N PRO A 54 20.36 -3.30 -30.63
CA PRO A 54 20.18 -4.72 -30.86
C PRO A 54 18.79 -5.19 -30.45
N ASP A 55 18.38 -6.37 -30.90
CA ASP A 55 17.05 -6.94 -30.59
C ASP A 55 16.83 -7.29 -29.11
N THR A 56 17.78 -6.98 -28.26
CA THR A 56 17.74 -7.19 -26.80
C THR A 56 17.13 -6.03 -26.01
N GLY A 57 16.82 -4.91 -26.69
CA GLY A 57 16.21 -3.73 -26.05
C GLY A 57 17.21 -2.81 -25.33
N VAL A 58 18.51 -3.04 -25.48
CA VAL A 58 19.57 -2.12 -25.00
C VAL A 58 19.83 -1.07 -26.08
N SER A 59 19.69 0.21 -25.75
CA SER A 59 19.86 1.33 -26.69
C SER A 59 21.15 2.13 -26.48
N ASP A 60 21.62 2.21 -25.24
CA ASP A 60 22.83 2.94 -24.87
C ASP A 60 23.30 2.49 -23.47
N ASP A 61 24.40 3.04 -23.01
CA ASP A 61 24.89 2.79 -21.66
C ASP A 61 24.06 3.55 -20.60
N CYS A 62 23.96 2.95 -19.44
CA CYS A 62 23.37 3.63 -18.28
C CYS A 62 24.39 4.62 -17.69
N LEU A 63 24.02 5.89 -17.53
CA LEU A 63 24.89 6.91 -16.94
C LEU A 63 25.42 6.52 -15.55
N LEU A 64 24.68 5.70 -14.80
CA LEU A 64 25.05 5.26 -13.46
C LEU A 64 26.05 4.10 -13.46
N ASN A 65 26.22 3.40 -14.58
CA ASN A 65 27.20 2.32 -14.72
C ASN A 65 28.65 2.81 -14.57
N GLY A 66 28.89 4.12 -14.67
CA GLY A 66 30.19 4.72 -14.34
C GLY A 66 30.54 4.64 -12.84
N SER A 67 29.61 4.32 -11.96
CA SER A 67 29.85 4.09 -10.55
C SER A 67 30.42 2.69 -10.31
N LYS A 68 31.41 2.56 -9.43
CA LYS A 68 32.00 1.26 -9.06
C LYS A 68 31.02 0.33 -8.36
N SER A 69 30.00 0.87 -7.69
CA SER A 69 29.03 0.16 -6.86
C SER A 69 27.65 0.00 -7.52
N PHE A 70 27.50 0.37 -8.77
CA PHE A 70 26.22 0.29 -9.47
C PHE A 70 26.36 -0.30 -10.87
N HIS A 71 25.45 -1.21 -11.19
CA HIS A 71 25.20 -1.64 -12.55
C HIS A 71 23.69 -1.81 -12.76
N VAL A 72 23.18 -1.35 -13.90
CA VAL A 72 21.75 -1.27 -14.17
C VAL A 72 21.04 -2.64 -14.18
N THR A 73 21.74 -3.73 -14.48
CA THR A 73 21.19 -5.09 -14.45
C THR A 73 21.20 -5.72 -13.06
N GLU A 74 21.98 -5.18 -12.13
CA GLU A 74 22.18 -5.76 -10.79
C GLU A 74 21.48 -4.91 -9.69
N ASN A 75 21.45 -3.59 -9.86
CA ASN A 75 21.01 -2.65 -8.83
C ASN A 75 19.72 -1.92 -9.20
N TYR A 76 19.01 -2.34 -10.25
CA TYR A 76 17.73 -1.81 -10.62
C TYR A 76 16.61 -2.52 -9.86
N ILE A 77 15.70 -1.76 -9.27
CA ILE A 77 14.51 -2.26 -8.59
C ILE A 77 13.24 -1.79 -9.29
N MET A 78 12.15 -2.54 -9.11
CA MET A 78 10.81 -2.15 -9.56
C MET A 78 10.13 -1.29 -8.51
N ASP A 79 9.24 -0.41 -8.95
CA ASP A 79 8.48 0.48 -8.07
C ASP A 79 7.02 0.07 -7.97
N SER A 80 6.63 -0.46 -6.81
CA SER A 80 5.27 -0.94 -6.58
C SER A 80 4.19 0.15 -6.68
N MET A 81 4.52 1.42 -6.43
CA MET A 81 3.56 2.50 -6.62
C MET A 81 3.15 2.64 -8.08
N HIS A 82 4.13 2.74 -9.00
CA HIS A 82 3.84 2.88 -10.44
C HIS A 82 3.34 1.59 -11.07
N ASP A 83 3.88 0.42 -10.64
CA ASP A 83 3.50 -0.85 -11.25
C ASP A 83 2.10 -1.29 -10.83
N VAL A 84 1.75 -1.14 -9.55
CA VAL A 84 0.48 -1.60 -9.02
C VAL A 84 -0.56 -0.49 -9.06
N PHE A 85 -0.38 0.60 -8.29
CA PHE A 85 -1.45 1.60 -8.11
C PHE A 85 -1.69 2.50 -9.32
N GLU A 86 -0.68 2.74 -10.16
CA GLU A 86 -0.83 3.46 -11.44
C GLU A 86 -0.78 2.53 -12.66
N GLY A 87 -0.83 1.22 -12.45
CA GLY A 87 -0.74 0.21 -13.48
C GLY A 87 -1.79 -0.88 -13.38
N LEU A 88 -1.47 -1.93 -12.64
CA LEU A 88 -2.30 -3.13 -12.56
C LEU A 88 -3.68 -2.89 -11.98
N ASP A 89 -3.76 -2.16 -10.86
CA ASP A 89 -5.02 -1.88 -10.20
C ASP A 89 -6.04 -1.20 -11.11
N PRO A 90 -5.74 0.01 -11.65
CA PRO A 90 -6.71 0.66 -12.52
C PRO A 90 -6.99 -0.15 -13.78
N PHE A 91 -5.99 -0.87 -14.31
CA PHE A 91 -6.15 -1.71 -15.48
C PHE A 91 -7.16 -2.84 -15.23
N CYS A 92 -6.96 -3.65 -14.21
CA CYS A 92 -7.83 -4.78 -13.86
C CYS A 92 -9.22 -4.30 -13.40
N LEU A 93 -9.27 -3.28 -12.55
CA LEU A 93 -10.53 -2.73 -12.06
C LEU A 93 -11.41 -2.21 -13.20
N MET A 94 -10.82 -1.48 -14.16
CA MET A 94 -11.58 -0.95 -15.30
C MET A 94 -12.06 -2.05 -16.26
N LEU A 95 -11.30 -3.13 -16.42
CA LEU A 95 -11.74 -4.31 -17.17
C LEU A 95 -12.94 -4.96 -16.50
N CYS A 96 -12.86 -5.23 -15.20
CA CYS A 96 -13.93 -5.85 -14.43
C CYS A 96 -15.19 -4.96 -14.38
N LEU A 97 -15.04 -3.65 -14.11
CA LEU A 97 -16.16 -2.70 -14.12
C LEU A 97 -16.87 -2.66 -15.49
N ARG A 98 -16.10 -2.71 -16.58
CA ARG A 98 -16.65 -2.75 -17.95
C ARG A 98 -17.38 -4.06 -18.17
N TYR A 99 -16.80 -5.19 -17.78
CA TYR A 99 -17.44 -6.49 -17.90
C TYR A 99 -18.78 -6.52 -17.16
N TRP A 100 -18.81 -6.16 -15.88
CA TRP A 100 -20.06 -6.15 -15.11
C TRP A 100 -21.10 -5.18 -15.68
N ASN A 101 -20.69 -3.98 -16.08
CA ASN A 101 -21.60 -2.99 -16.66
C ASN A 101 -22.25 -3.49 -17.97
N THR A 102 -21.51 -4.31 -18.76
CA THR A 102 -21.97 -4.75 -20.10
C THR A 102 -22.62 -6.12 -20.06
N HIS A 103 -22.10 -7.08 -19.28
CA HIS A 103 -22.51 -8.48 -19.30
C HIS A 103 -23.30 -8.89 -18.07
N LYS A 104 -23.27 -8.09 -17.01
CA LYS A 104 -23.93 -8.35 -15.72
C LYS A 104 -24.70 -7.10 -15.23
N PRO A 105 -25.56 -6.50 -16.06
CA PRO A 105 -26.29 -5.28 -15.69
C PRO A 105 -27.20 -5.50 -14.45
N GLU A 106 -27.61 -6.75 -14.19
CA GLU A 106 -28.36 -7.16 -13.00
C GLU A 106 -27.64 -6.91 -11.68
N TYR A 107 -26.29 -6.85 -11.67
CA TYR A 107 -25.53 -6.51 -10.47
C TYR A 107 -25.64 -5.03 -10.09
N GLY A 108 -26.17 -4.18 -10.97
CA GLY A 108 -26.33 -2.76 -10.68
C GLY A 108 -25.03 -2.00 -10.47
N ILE A 109 -23.90 -2.49 -11.00
CA ILE A 109 -22.58 -1.86 -10.86
C ILE A 109 -22.43 -0.74 -11.87
N THR A 110 -23.05 0.41 -11.58
CA THR A 110 -22.96 1.61 -12.39
C THR A 110 -22.01 2.65 -11.80
N ALA A 111 -21.60 3.61 -12.64
CA ALA A 111 -20.80 4.75 -12.18
C ALA A 111 -21.50 5.54 -11.06
N ALA A 112 -22.81 5.75 -11.19
CA ALA A 112 -23.59 6.47 -10.19
C ALA A 112 -23.59 5.74 -8.83
N VAL A 113 -23.83 4.43 -8.84
CA VAL A 113 -23.82 3.61 -7.60
C VAL A 113 -22.43 3.57 -6.98
N LEU A 114 -21.35 3.49 -7.79
CA LEU A 114 -19.98 3.52 -7.27
C LEU A 114 -19.68 4.86 -6.60
N ASN A 115 -19.99 5.99 -7.25
CA ASN A 115 -19.78 7.32 -6.69
C ASN A 115 -20.57 7.53 -5.38
N SER A 116 -21.86 7.14 -5.38
CA SER A 116 -22.73 7.25 -4.19
C SER A 116 -22.16 6.45 -3.01
N ARG A 117 -21.68 5.23 -3.25
CA ARG A 117 -21.08 4.40 -2.19
C ARG A 117 -19.73 4.92 -1.71
N ILE A 118 -18.90 5.47 -2.60
CA ILE A 118 -17.69 6.19 -2.19
C ILE A 118 -18.05 7.38 -1.29
N GLN A 119 -19.12 8.10 -1.60
CA GLN A 119 -19.56 9.23 -0.79
C GLN A 119 -20.02 8.81 0.61
N LEU A 120 -20.80 7.71 0.68
CA LEU A 120 -21.45 7.26 1.92
C LEU A 120 -20.54 6.43 2.83
N LEU A 121 -19.54 5.74 2.29
CA LEU A 121 -18.65 4.91 3.10
C LEU A 121 -17.80 5.78 4.02
N ASN A 122 -17.77 5.43 5.30
CA ASN A 122 -16.84 6.04 6.26
C ASN A 122 -15.44 5.41 6.08
N PHE A 123 -14.54 6.13 5.42
CA PHE A 123 -13.15 5.69 5.21
C PHE A 123 -12.29 5.77 6.48
N GLY A 124 -12.78 6.49 7.48
CA GLY A 124 -12.04 6.73 8.72
C GLY A 124 -10.92 7.76 8.55
N PRO A 125 -10.39 8.27 9.66
CA PRO A 125 -9.46 9.40 9.67
C PRO A 125 -8.11 9.11 9.01
N TYR A 126 -7.76 7.85 8.86
CA TYR A 126 -6.48 7.44 8.26
C TYR A 126 -6.52 7.35 6.74
N ASP A 127 -7.68 7.04 6.17
CA ASP A 127 -7.90 6.96 4.72
C ASP A 127 -8.64 8.18 4.15
N ASP A 128 -9.19 9.06 4.99
CA ASP A 128 -9.99 10.21 4.56
C ASP A 128 -9.24 11.14 3.58
N LYS A 129 -7.95 11.40 3.84
CA LYS A 129 -7.09 12.21 2.93
C LYS A 129 -6.82 11.53 1.58
N ASN A 130 -6.98 10.21 1.52
CA ASN A 130 -6.78 9.39 0.34
C ASN A 130 -8.09 8.81 -0.18
N LYS A 131 -9.23 9.33 0.29
CA LYS A 131 -10.55 8.94 -0.19
C LYS A 131 -10.61 9.07 -1.71
N PRO A 132 -11.11 8.03 -2.41
CA PRO A 132 -11.27 8.09 -3.86
C PRO A 132 -12.16 9.26 -4.29
N SER A 133 -11.84 9.84 -5.43
CA SER A 133 -12.66 10.89 -6.03
C SER A 133 -13.92 10.30 -6.68
N GLU A 134 -15.04 10.95 -6.53
CA GLU A 134 -16.36 10.57 -7.07
C GLU A 134 -16.48 11.01 -8.54
N ASN A 135 -15.53 10.59 -9.37
CA ASN A 135 -15.39 11.05 -10.75
C ASN A 135 -15.67 9.97 -11.81
N PHE A 136 -16.26 8.85 -11.40
CA PHE A 136 -16.65 7.80 -12.32
C PHE A 136 -17.83 8.25 -13.17
N THR A 137 -17.75 7.99 -14.47
CA THR A 137 -18.85 8.22 -15.44
C THR A 137 -19.05 6.95 -16.26
N ASN A 138 -20.25 6.74 -16.76
CA ASN A 138 -20.52 5.60 -17.64
C ASN A 138 -19.60 5.64 -18.87
N ALA A 139 -19.37 6.82 -19.45
CA ALA A 139 -18.43 7.00 -20.56
C ALA A 139 -16.99 6.59 -20.18
N LEU A 140 -16.55 6.82 -18.93
CA LEU A 140 -15.24 6.39 -18.46
C LEU A 140 -15.16 4.86 -18.38
N ILE A 141 -16.19 4.21 -17.83
CA ILE A 141 -16.25 2.75 -17.63
C ILE A 141 -16.37 2.02 -18.98
N THR A 142 -17.24 2.49 -19.88
CA THR A 142 -17.55 1.78 -21.13
C THR A 142 -16.53 2.01 -22.23
N LYS A 143 -15.68 3.05 -22.14
CA LYS A 143 -14.70 3.39 -23.17
C LYS A 143 -13.67 2.27 -23.35
N VAL A 144 -13.72 1.56 -24.46
CA VAL A 144 -12.73 0.52 -24.81
C VAL A 144 -11.34 1.14 -24.94
N GLY A 145 -10.32 0.43 -24.44
CA GLY A 145 -8.93 0.90 -24.43
C GLY A 145 -8.61 1.94 -23.33
N ASN A 146 -9.61 2.35 -22.55
CA ASN A 146 -9.34 3.17 -21.37
C ASN A 146 -9.20 2.28 -20.13
N TYR A 147 -8.05 2.34 -19.51
CA TYR A 147 -7.72 1.55 -18.32
C TYR A 147 -7.34 2.41 -17.10
N THR A 148 -7.71 3.69 -17.12
CA THR A 148 -7.46 4.60 -16.00
C THR A 148 -8.73 4.93 -15.23
N THR A 149 -8.67 4.88 -13.92
CA THR A 149 -9.73 5.33 -13.00
C THR A 149 -9.69 6.84 -12.74
N LYS A 150 -8.63 7.53 -13.22
CA LYS A 150 -8.34 8.95 -12.93
C LYS A 150 -8.17 9.24 -11.43
N GLN A 151 -7.79 8.24 -10.65
CA GLN A 151 -7.40 8.39 -9.25
C GLN A 151 -5.89 8.63 -9.16
N ARG A 152 -5.44 9.33 -8.13
CA ARG A 152 -4.01 9.38 -7.77
C ARG A 152 -3.60 8.03 -7.17
N ALA A 153 -2.32 7.68 -7.18
CA ALA A 153 -1.82 6.40 -6.65
C ALA A 153 -2.35 6.09 -5.23
N SER A 154 -2.30 7.05 -4.30
CA SER A 154 -2.82 6.85 -2.94
C SER A 154 -4.35 6.68 -2.87
N GLN A 155 -5.08 7.38 -3.74
CA GLN A 155 -6.53 7.21 -3.87
C GLN A 155 -6.88 5.88 -4.53
N GLN A 156 -6.09 5.45 -5.51
CA GLN A 156 -6.26 4.14 -6.14
C GLN A 156 -6.02 3.01 -5.15
N TRP A 157 -4.96 3.10 -4.35
CA TRP A 157 -4.71 2.15 -3.28
C TRP A 157 -5.85 2.09 -2.26
N CYS A 158 -6.42 3.23 -1.89
CA CYS A 158 -7.59 3.27 -1.03
C CYS A 158 -8.82 2.66 -1.71
N LEU A 159 -9.08 3.00 -2.98
CA LEU A 159 -10.19 2.49 -3.76
C LEU A 159 -10.19 0.98 -3.86
N ILE A 160 -9.09 0.38 -4.31
CA ILE A 160 -9.03 -1.06 -4.55
C ILE A 160 -9.18 -1.86 -3.26
N ARG A 161 -8.55 -1.44 -2.16
CA ARG A 161 -8.70 -2.08 -0.84
C ARG A 161 -10.13 -2.03 -0.33
N LYS A 162 -10.81 -0.92 -0.55
CA LYS A 162 -12.19 -0.73 -0.10
C LYS A 162 -13.23 -1.22 -1.13
N PHE A 163 -12.80 -1.60 -2.33
CA PHE A 163 -13.70 -2.01 -3.39
C PHE A 163 -14.60 -3.21 -2.99
N PRO A 164 -14.10 -4.25 -2.30
CA PRO A 164 -14.95 -5.31 -1.79
C PRO A 164 -16.04 -4.82 -0.82
N LEU A 165 -15.74 -3.86 0.05
CA LEU A 165 -16.72 -3.25 0.95
C LEU A 165 -17.67 -2.28 0.24
N LEU A 166 -17.25 -1.71 -0.89
CA LEU A 166 -18.07 -0.81 -1.71
C LEU A 166 -19.06 -1.56 -2.60
N LYS A 167 -18.72 -2.78 -3.04
CA LYS A 167 -19.45 -3.47 -4.11
C LYS A 167 -19.68 -4.96 -3.89
N GLY A 168 -19.03 -5.56 -2.89
CA GLY A 168 -19.12 -7.00 -2.67
C GLY A 168 -20.55 -7.51 -2.43
N ASP A 169 -21.41 -6.72 -1.78
CA ASP A 169 -22.81 -7.04 -1.56
C ASP A 169 -23.65 -7.13 -2.85
N LEU A 170 -23.19 -6.50 -3.94
CA LEU A 170 -23.85 -6.52 -5.26
C LEU A 170 -23.32 -7.63 -6.17
N ILE A 171 -22.15 -8.17 -5.88
CA ILE A 171 -21.48 -9.18 -6.69
C ILE A 171 -21.64 -10.53 -6.01
N PRO A 172 -22.19 -11.56 -6.67
CA PRO A 172 -22.33 -12.88 -6.08
C PRO A 172 -20.99 -13.51 -5.69
N GLU A 173 -20.97 -14.27 -4.60
CA GLU A 173 -19.84 -15.13 -4.28
C GLU A 173 -19.54 -16.08 -5.44
N GLY A 174 -18.24 -16.23 -5.75
CA GLY A 174 -17.79 -17.06 -6.86
C GLY A 174 -17.75 -16.37 -8.22
N ASP A 175 -18.10 -15.06 -8.32
CA ASP A 175 -17.85 -14.30 -9.55
C ASP A 175 -16.35 -14.28 -9.86
N GLU A 176 -15.96 -14.81 -11.02
CA GLU A 176 -14.54 -15.00 -11.38
C GLU A 176 -13.81 -13.68 -11.60
N HIS A 177 -14.48 -12.65 -12.10
CA HIS A 177 -13.90 -11.30 -12.28
C HIS A 177 -13.67 -10.63 -10.94
N PHE A 178 -14.56 -10.84 -9.97
CA PHE A 178 -14.34 -10.40 -8.61
C PHE A 178 -13.21 -11.19 -7.93
N GLY A 179 -13.15 -12.50 -8.20
CA GLY A 179 -12.04 -13.36 -7.79
C GLY A 179 -10.68 -12.88 -8.28
N LEU A 180 -10.61 -12.31 -9.50
CA LEU A 180 -9.38 -11.69 -10.00
C LEU A 180 -8.98 -10.45 -9.18
N ILE A 181 -9.94 -9.60 -8.80
CA ILE A 181 -9.67 -8.44 -7.93
C ILE A 181 -9.19 -8.90 -6.55
N LEU A 182 -9.80 -9.94 -5.97
CA LEU A 182 -9.38 -10.47 -4.68
C LEU A 182 -7.96 -11.06 -4.73
N LYS A 183 -7.60 -11.79 -5.80
CA LYS A 183 -6.21 -12.26 -6.00
C LYS A 183 -5.21 -11.11 -6.12
N LEU A 184 -5.59 -10.01 -6.77
CA LEU A 184 -4.75 -8.82 -6.85
C LEU A 184 -4.58 -8.17 -5.47
N LEU A 185 -5.62 -8.14 -4.65
CA LEU A 185 -5.55 -7.67 -3.26
C LEU A 185 -4.63 -8.53 -2.41
N ASP A 186 -4.67 -9.86 -2.53
CA ASP A 186 -3.76 -10.77 -1.83
C ASP A 186 -2.29 -10.48 -2.19
N ILE A 187 -1.99 -10.24 -3.47
CA ILE A 187 -0.65 -9.82 -3.93
C ILE A 187 -0.26 -8.47 -3.30
N MET A 188 -1.17 -7.52 -3.30
CA MET A 188 -0.93 -6.19 -2.73
C MET A 188 -0.69 -6.23 -1.24
N ASP A 189 -1.36 -7.09 -0.50
CA ASP A 189 -1.16 -7.26 0.94
C ASP A 189 0.29 -7.63 1.26
N VAL A 190 0.91 -8.48 0.44
CA VAL A 190 2.32 -8.82 0.57
C VAL A 190 3.23 -7.67 0.13
N LEU A 191 2.94 -7.05 -1.02
CA LEU A 191 3.76 -5.95 -1.55
C LEU A 191 3.73 -4.70 -0.65
N CYS A 192 2.59 -4.42 -0.01
CA CYS A 192 2.43 -3.29 0.89
C CYS A 192 2.77 -3.61 2.36
N CYS A 193 3.26 -4.82 2.65
CA CYS A 193 3.67 -5.17 4.00
C CYS A 193 5.00 -4.48 4.36
N PRO A 194 5.09 -3.80 5.52
CA PRO A 194 6.34 -3.16 5.95
C PRO A 194 7.39 -4.15 6.43
N ILE A 195 7.03 -5.41 6.65
CA ILE A 195 7.91 -6.50 7.07
C ILE A 195 7.47 -7.77 6.35
N ASN A 196 8.34 -8.36 5.55
CA ASN A 196 8.09 -9.63 4.87
C ASN A 196 8.98 -10.74 5.46
N ALA A 197 8.40 -11.91 5.66
CA ALA A 197 9.15 -13.13 5.91
C ALA A 197 9.59 -13.77 4.57
N LEU A 198 10.58 -14.65 4.62
CA LEU A 198 11.02 -15.38 3.41
C LEU A 198 9.87 -16.21 2.80
N GLU A 199 9.04 -16.81 3.66
CA GLU A 199 7.85 -17.58 3.25
C GLU A 199 6.87 -16.72 2.43
N ASP A 200 6.73 -15.42 2.75
CA ASP A 200 5.84 -14.49 2.03
C ASP A 200 6.28 -14.32 0.57
N THR A 201 7.58 -14.31 0.29
CA THR A 201 8.09 -14.18 -1.08
C THR A 201 7.83 -15.43 -1.92
N VAL A 202 7.87 -16.62 -1.31
CA VAL A 202 7.51 -17.89 -1.98
C VAL A 202 6.01 -17.93 -2.29
N ASN A 203 5.18 -17.52 -1.32
CA ASN A 203 3.74 -17.42 -1.51
C ASN A 203 3.39 -16.38 -2.57
N LEU A 204 4.07 -15.25 -2.59
CA LEU A 204 3.89 -14.20 -3.59
C LEU A 204 4.09 -14.72 -5.02
N SER A 205 5.11 -15.56 -5.26
CA SER A 205 5.33 -16.17 -6.57
C SER A 205 4.12 -17.00 -7.02
N LYS A 206 3.57 -17.84 -6.13
CA LYS A 206 2.37 -18.66 -6.43
C LYS A 206 1.14 -17.79 -6.69
N MET A 207 0.93 -16.76 -5.88
CA MET A 207 -0.19 -15.82 -6.06
C MET A 207 -0.12 -15.13 -7.44
N ILE A 208 1.08 -14.77 -7.89
CA ILE A 208 1.29 -14.15 -9.21
C ILE A 208 0.98 -15.15 -10.33
N GLU A 209 1.42 -16.41 -10.22
CA GLU A 209 1.06 -17.46 -11.19
C GLU A 209 -0.45 -17.63 -11.32
N GLU A 210 -1.13 -17.77 -10.19
CA GLU A 210 -2.60 -17.92 -10.16
C GLU A 210 -3.33 -16.68 -10.72
N PHE A 211 -2.83 -15.49 -10.43
CA PHE A 211 -3.37 -14.25 -10.95
C PHE A 211 -3.22 -14.18 -12.48
N PHE A 212 -2.05 -14.53 -13.02
CA PHE A 212 -1.81 -14.55 -14.47
C PHE A 212 -2.69 -15.58 -15.19
N ALA A 213 -2.79 -16.79 -14.62
CA ALA A 213 -3.65 -17.84 -15.17
C ALA A 213 -5.11 -17.40 -15.22
N THR A 214 -5.62 -16.82 -14.13
CA THR A 214 -6.98 -16.28 -14.04
C THR A 214 -7.18 -15.15 -15.05
N PHE A 215 -6.27 -14.19 -15.13
CA PHE A 215 -6.37 -13.08 -16.07
C PHE A 215 -6.42 -13.57 -17.54
N LYS A 216 -5.57 -14.53 -17.89
CA LYS A 216 -5.50 -15.11 -19.25
C LYS A 216 -6.82 -15.78 -19.67
N ILE A 217 -7.50 -16.44 -18.71
CA ILE A 217 -8.80 -17.09 -18.95
C ILE A 217 -9.89 -16.04 -19.14
N LEU A 218 -9.94 -15.02 -18.26
CA LEU A 218 -11.02 -14.04 -18.26
C LEU A 218 -10.91 -13.01 -19.39
N PHE A 219 -9.70 -12.69 -19.81
CA PHE A 219 -9.41 -11.65 -20.79
C PHE A 219 -8.46 -12.12 -21.90
N PRO A 220 -8.83 -13.18 -22.67
CA PRO A 220 -7.93 -13.80 -23.67
C PRO A 220 -7.52 -12.83 -24.79
N ASP A 221 -8.38 -11.86 -25.14
CA ASP A 221 -8.14 -10.88 -26.20
C ASP A 221 -7.51 -9.57 -25.71
N VAL A 222 -7.21 -9.46 -24.43
CA VAL A 222 -6.62 -8.26 -23.85
C VAL A 222 -5.10 -8.41 -23.70
N ASN A 223 -4.36 -7.56 -24.41
CA ASN A 223 -2.92 -7.51 -24.25
C ASN A 223 -2.55 -6.91 -22.88
N PRO A 224 -1.78 -7.63 -22.06
CA PRO A 224 -1.34 -7.11 -20.77
C PRO A 224 -0.38 -5.94 -20.96
N ILE A 225 -0.41 -5.01 -20.01
CA ILE A 225 0.58 -3.94 -19.94
C ILE A 225 1.92 -4.49 -19.41
N ASN A 226 3.03 -3.81 -19.70
CA ASN A 226 4.37 -4.21 -19.25
C ASN A 226 4.47 -4.42 -17.73
N LYS A 227 3.66 -3.72 -16.95
CA LYS A 227 3.63 -3.78 -15.48
C LYS A 227 3.17 -5.15 -14.95
N PHE A 228 2.38 -5.92 -15.72
CA PHE A 228 2.11 -7.32 -15.40
C PHE A 228 3.40 -8.12 -15.24
N HIS A 229 4.27 -8.03 -16.23
CA HIS A 229 5.54 -8.74 -16.19
C HIS A 229 6.42 -8.33 -15.01
N HIS A 230 6.38 -7.06 -14.60
CA HIS A 230 7.18 -6.61 -13.47
C HIS A 230 6.88 -7.38 -12.18
N LEU A 231 5.65 -7.87 -12.01
CA LEU A 231 5.25 -8.64 -10.82
C LEU A 231 6.17 -9.84 -10.55
N ILE A 232 6.60 -10.57 -11.59
CA ILE A 232 7.41 -11.79 -11.42
C ILE A 232 8.77 -11.53 -10.75
N HIS A 233 9.25 -10.29 -10.80
CA HIS A 233 10.55 -9.91 -10.23
C HIS A 233 10.46 -9.51 -8.74
N TYR A 234 9.26 -9.15 -8.23
CA TYR A 234 9.11 -8.70 -6.84
C TYR A 234 9.53 -9.72 -5.77
N PRO A 235 9.26 -11.03 -5.92
CA PRO A 235 9.72 -12.00 -4.94
C PRO A 235 11.23 -11.93 -4.70
N GLU A 236 12.02 -11.84 -5.76
CA GLU A 236 13.48 -11.74 -5.66
C GLU A 236 13.94 -10.36 -5.19
N ILE A 237 13.34 -9.29 -5.70
CA ILE A 237 13.65 -7.92 -5.28
C ILE A 237 13.41 -7.74 -3.77
N ILE A 238 12.30 -8.29 -3.24
CA ILE A 238 12.00 -8.22 -1.79
C ILE A 238 13.01 -9.04 -0.98
N ARG A 239 13.44 -10.21 -1.48
CA ARG A 239 14.48 -11.00 -0.81
C ARG A 239 15.82 -10.26 -0.71
N GLN A 240 16.18 -9.52 -1.77
CA GLN A 240 17.45 -8.82 -1.84
C GLN A 240 17.44 -7.46 -1.14
N ASN A 241 16.33 -6.72 -1.22
CA ASN A 241 16.26 -5.32 -0.83
C ASN A 241 15.30 -5.06 0.33
N GLY A 242 14.59 -6.09 0.81
CA GLY A 242 13.54 -5.93 1.82
C GLY A 242 12.20 -5.46 1.25
N PRO A 243 11.25 -5.08 2.12
CA PRO A 243 9.89 -4.74 1.76
C PRO A 243 9.79 -3.60 0.74
N SER A 244 8.91 -3.74 -0.26
CA SER A 244 8.77 -2.79 -1.37
C SER A 244 8.38 -1.37 -0.90
N MET A 245 7.65 -1.25 0.20
CA MET A 245 7.33 0.04 0.82
C MET A 245 8.55 0.84 1.29
N GLY A 246 9.70 0.18 1.48
CA GLY A 246 10.95 0.82 1.88
C GLY A 246 11.56 1.69 0.78
N TYR A 247 11.27 1.38 -0.48
CA TYR A 247 11.88 2.02 -1.65
C TYR A 247 10.89 2.47 -2.73
N TRP A 248 9.56 2.33 -2.54
CA TRP A 248 8.57 2.80 -3.50
C TRP A 248 8.55 4.33 -3.64
N CYS A 249 8.13 4.83 -4.81
CA CYS A 249 8.14 6.25 -5.12
C CYS A 249 7.06 7.07 -4.40
N MET A 250 6.09 6.48 -3.72
CA MET A 250 4.99 7.18 -3.04
C MET A 250 5.48 8.30 -2.10
N ARG A 251 6.54 8.03 -1.33
CA ARG A 251 7.14 9.03 -0.42
C ARG A 251 7.92 10.10 -1.17
N PHE A 252 8.64 9.72 -2.22
CA PHE A 252 9.41 10.65 -3.03
C PHE A 252 8.49 11.63 -3.75
N GLU A 253 7.39 11.17 -4.32
CA GLU A 253 6.39 12.04 -4.95
C GLU A 253 5.67 12.94 -3.95
N GLY A 254 5.45 12.49 -2.73
CA GLY A 254 4.95 13.33 -1.64
C GLY A 254 5.83 14.58 -1.40
N HIS A 255 7.15 14.45 -1.60
CA HIS A 255 8.08 15.57 -1.50
C HIS A 255 7.92 16.62 -2.62
N HIS A 256 7.33 16.26 -3.77
CA HIS A 256 7.07 17.23 -4.85
C HIS A 256 6.17 18.39 -4.38
N ASN A 257 5.26 18.15 -3.45
CA ASN A 257 4.45 19.21 -2.86
C ASN A 257 5.29 20.23 -2.07
N LEU A 258 6.34 19.76 -1.38
CA LEU A 258 7.29 20.66 -0.70
C LEU A 258 8.02 21.52 -1.72
N TYR A 259 8.52 20.92 -2.80
CA TYR A 259 9.23 21.63 -3.86
C TYR A 259 8.36 22.67 -4.55
N LYS A 260 7.12 22.32 -4.86
CA LYS A 260 6.12 23.25 -5.40
C LYS A 260 5.87 24.43 -4.46
N ARG A 261 5.67 24.17 -3.17
CA ARG A 261 5.48 25.24 -2.17
C ARG A 261 6.70 26.15 -2.06
N VAL A 262 7.92 25.60 -2.00
CA VAL A 262 9.16 26.39 -1.96
C VAL A 262 9.26 27.28 -3.19
N SER A 263 9.00 26.74 -4.38
CA SER A 263 9.03 27.50 -5.63
C SER A 263 8.00 28.62 -5.68
N GLN A 264 6.77 28.32 -5.23
CA GLN A 264 5.67 29.29 -5.17
C GLN A 264 5.93 30.39 -4.14
N PHE A 265 6.49 30.04 -2.98
CA PHE A 265 6.76 30.98 -1.90
C PHE A 265 7.90 31.95 -2.25
N ASN A 266 8.95 31.45 -2.89
CA ASN A 266 10.11 32.25 -3.26
C ASN A 266 9.85 33.20 -4.42
N CYS A 267 8.83 32.96 -5.25
CA CYS A 267 8.49 33.75 -6.45
C CYS A 267 9.66 34.10 -7.37
N ASN A 268 10.79 33.41 -7.21
CA ASN A 268 12.01 33.64 -8.00
C ASN A 268 12.22 32.47 -8.97
N PHE A 269 11.77 32.66 -10.19
CA PHE A 269 11.80 31.60 -11.22
C PHE A 269 13.11 31.60 -12.07
N LYS A 270 14.12 32.43 -11.76
CA LYS A 270 15.36 32.47 -12.52
C LYS A 270 16.16 31.15 -12.41
N ASN A 271 16.25 30.56 -11.24
CA ASN A 271 16.92 29.27 -11.03
C ASN A 271 16.19 28.47 -9.93
N THR A 272 15.02 27.97 -10.27
CA THR A 272 14.12 27.27 -9.34
C THR A 272 14.76 26.04 -8.72
N THR A 273 15.51 25.26 -9.51
CA THR A 273 16.17 24.03 -9.03
C THR A 273 17.23 24.34 -7.96
N LYS A 274 18.07 25.38 -8.18
CA LYS A 274 19.07 25.83 -7.20
C LYS A 274 18.39 26.35 -5.93
N SER A 275 17.33 27.15 -6.08
CA SER A 275 16.58 27.69 -4.93
C SER A 275 15.98 26.59 -4.07
N VAL A 276 15.37 25.58 -4.69
CA VAL A 276 14.82 24.40 -4.00
C VAL A 276 15.94 23.60 -3.32
N ALA A 277 17.05 23.33 -4.00
CA ALA A 277 18.19 22.60 -3.44
C ALA A 277 18.77 23.31 -2.21
N ASN A 278 18.98 24.62 -2.30
CA ASN A 278 19.48 25.44 -1.18
C ASN A 278 18.51 25.40 0.01
N HIS A 279 17.20 25.53 -0.24
CA HIS A 279 16.20 25.46 0.82
C HIS A 279 16.19 24.11 1.53
N LEU A 280 16.31 23.01 0.76
CA LEU A 280 16.39 21.66 1.33
C LEU A 280 17.67 21.46 2.14
N ALA A 281 18.82 21.94 1.65
CA ALA A 281 20.07 21.87 2.38
C ALA A 281 20.00 22.64 3.71
N LEU A 282 19.46 23.85 3.69
CA LEU A 282 19.25 24.65 4.91
C LEU A 282 18.30 23.97 5.89
N LYS A 283 17.19 23.41 5.40
CA LYS A 283 16.26 22.62 6.23
C LYS A 283 16.95 21.42 6.86
N PHE A 284 17.76 20.70 6.09
CA PHE A 284 18.52 19.55 6.60
C PHE A 284 19.52 19.98 7.66
N CYS A 285 20.29 21.05 7.43
CA CYS A 285 21.21 21.61 8.42
C CYS A 285 20.49 22.08 9.69
N TYR A 286 19.31 22.67 9.56
CA TYR A 286 18.49 23.06 10.71
C TYR A 286 18.05 21.82 11.52
N ASN A 287 17.58 20.77 10.84
CA ASN A 287 17.20 19.54 11.51
C ASN A 287 18.39 18.86 12.23
N LEU A 288 19.61 18.96 11.68
CA LEU A 288 20.82 18.43 12.34
C LEU A 288 21.14 19.13 13.67
N GLN A 289 20.66 20.34 13.90
CA GLN A 289 20.83 21.06 15.16
C GLN A 289 19.85 20.61 16.25
N ASP A 290 18.73 20.00 15.84
CA ASP A 290 17.74 19.44 16.74
C ASP A 290 18.16 18.04 17.19
N LYS A 291 18.41 17.84 18.47
CA LYS A 291 18.80 16.55 19.04
C LYS A 291 17.76 15.46 18.84
N ASP A 292 16.51 15.85 18.68
CA ASP A 292 15.36 14.94 18.56
C ASP A 292 14.90 14.76 17.11
N ALA A 293 15.50 15.48 16.15
CA ALA A 293 15.07 15.46 14.74
C ALA A 293 15.20 14.07 14.08
N PHE A 294 16.11 13.24 14.56
CA PHE A 294 16.39 11.88 14.05
C PHE A 294 16.12 10.78 15.08
N VAL A 295 15.41 11.12 16.16
CA VAL A 295 15.01 10.12 17.16
C VAL A 295 14.00 9.16 16.52
N ASP A 296 14.32 7.87 16.60
CA ASP A 296 13.38 6.82 16.20
C ASP A 296 12.10 6.89 17.04
N ASN A 297 10.96 6.98 16.35
CA ASN A 297 9.63 6.99 16.96
C ASN A 297 9.37 8.12 17.97
N PRO A 298 9.53 9.40 17.61
CA PRO A 298 9.22 10.50 18.51
C PRO A 298 7.76 10.42 18.99
N ILE A 299 7.56 10.61 20.30
CA ILE A 299 6.24 10.65 20.91
C ILE A 299 5.80 12.09 21.00
N THR A 300 4.68 12.42 20.35
CA THR A 300 4.03 13.72 20.47
C THR A 300 2.67 13.56 21.11
N LYS A 301 2.36 14.39 22.09
CA LYS A 301 1.11 14.34 22.85
C LYS A 301 0.16 15.47 22.40
N GLY A 302 -1.14 15.16 22.38
CA GLY A 302 -2.20 16.12 22.21
C GLY A 302 -2.57 16.84 23.52
N PRO A 303 -3.61 17.67 23.47
CA PRO A 303 -4.19 18.26 24.67
C PRO A 303 -4.49 17.19 25.72
N SER A 304 -4.16 17.48 26.97
CA SER A 304 -4.37 16.59 28.11
C SER A 304 -5.22 17.22 29.22
N SER A 305 -5.87 16.36 29.97
CA SER A 305 -6.51 16.70 31.25
C SER A 305 -5.92 15.82 32.34
N GLY A 306 -5.42 16.44 33.42
CA GLY A 306 -4.96 15.71 34.59
C GLY A 306 -6.13 15.14 35.41
N SER A 307 -5.98 13.89 35.86
CA SER A 307 -6.95 13.23 36.76
C SER A 307 -6.25 12.22 37.64
N GLU A 308 -6.82 11.92 38.79
CA GLU A 308 -6.45 10.72 39.54
C GLU A 308 -7.01 9.49 38.84
N PHE A 309 -6.22 8.42 38.74
CA PHE A 309 -6.61 7.23 37.98
C PHE A 309 -7.94 6.63 38.48
N GLY A 310 -8.16 6.56 39.81
CA GLY A 310 -9.38 6.04 40.40
C GLY A 310 -10.65 6.79 40.00
N LYS A 311 -10.55 8.09 39.64
CA LYS A 311 -11.69 8.88 39.16
C LYS A 311 -12.11 8.57 37.73
N LEU A 312 -11.30 7.81 36.98
CA LEU A 312 -11.62 7.45 35.60
C LEU A 312 -12.62 6.29 35.50
N ASN A 313 -12.92 5.59 36.62
CA ASN A 313 -13.80 4.43 36.68
C ASN A 313 -13.44 3.34 35.69
N ILE A 314 -12.15 3.08 35.51
CA ILE A 314 -11.61 2.06 34.61
C ILE A 314 -11.09 0.91 35.44
N LEU A 315 -11.55 -0.30 35.13
CA LEU A 315 -11.07 -1.52 35.77
C LEU A 315 -9.66 -1.84 35.26
N ASP A 316 -8.68 -1.80 36.17
CA ASP A 316 -7.29 -2.17 35.90
C ASP A 316 -6.98 -3.52 36.56
N GLU A 317 -7.31 -4.60 35.83
CA GLU A 317 -7.05 -5.98 36.32
C GLU A 317 -5.55 -6.25 36.47
N ASP A 318 -4.71 -5.61 35.68
CA ASP A 318 -3.24 -5.81 35.66
C ASP A 318 -2.53 -4.92 36.70
N LYS A 319 -3.26 -4.06 37.41
CA LYS A 319 -2.74 -3.13 38.43
C LYS A 319 -1.57 -2.28 37.93
N ILE A 320 -1.68 -1.75 36.72
CA ILE A 320 -0.67 -0.91 36.08
C ILE A 320 -0.59 0.46 36.75
N PHE A 321 -1.72 0.96 37.25
CA PHE A 321 -1.87 2.26 37.92
C PHE A 321 -2.42 2.10 39.34
N GLU A 322 -1.97 2.96 40.26
CA GLU A 322 -2.57 3.08 41.58
C GLU A 322 -3.79 4.02 41.50
N ASN A 323 -4.81 3.76 42.33
CA ASN A 323 -6.03 4.58 42.34
C ASN A 323 -5.78 6.07 42.58
N ASN A 324 -4.80 6.40 43.43
CA ASN A 324 -4.40 7.77 43.77
C ASN A 324 -3.32 8.31 42.80
N GLU A 325 -2.90 7.54 41.81
CA GLU A 325 -1.91 8.01 40.86
C GLU A 325 -2.49 9.11 39.97
N HIS A 326 -1.74 10.20 39.86
CA HIS A 326 -2.07 11.26 38.93
C HIS A 326 -1.67 10.89 37.53
N VAL A 327 -2.61 10.85 36.61
CA VAL A 327 -2.43 10.49 35.21
C VAL A 327 -2.91 11.64 34.31
N GLU A 328 -2.32 11.71 33.13
CA GLU A 328 -2.78 12.56 32.04
C GLU A 328 -3.66 11.75 31.08
N VAL A 329 -4.88 12.19 30.86
CA VAL A 329 -5.77 11.67 29.83
C VAL A 329 -5.57 12.52 28.58
N LEU A 330 -5.19 11.89 27.47
CA LEU A 330 -4.86 12.56 26.22
C LEU A 330 -5.99 12.44 25.21
N SER A 331 -6.22 13.49 24.42
CA SER A 331 -7.14 13.45 23.28
C SER A 331 -6.54 12.65 22.09
N TRP A 332 -5.24 12.74 21.92
CA TRP A 332 -4.50 11.96 20.93
C TRP A 332 -3.03 11.82 21.33
N ILE A 333 -2.38 10.81 20.75
CA ILE A 333 -0.94 10.61 20.83
C ILE A 333 -0.40 10.19 19.48
N LYS A 334 0.78 10.68 19.11
CA LYS A 334 1.48 10.28 17.89
C LYS A 334 2.76 9.55 18.25
N ILE A 335 2.93 8.34 17.71
CA ILE A 335 4.09 7.48 17.93
C ILE A 335 4.55 6.95 16.58
N GLY A 336 5.82 7.14 16.24
CA GLY A 336 6.39 6.65 14.99
C GLY A 336 5.69 7.13 13.73
N GLY A 337 5.17 8.36 13.76
CA GLY A 337 4.41 8.92 12.65
C GLY A 337 2.92 8.60 12.65
N TRP A 338 2.47 7.59 13.43
CA TRP A 338 1.07 7.19 13.54
C TRP A 338 0.35 7.94 14.64
N LEU A 339 -0.86 8.41 14.33
CA LEU A 339 -1.73 9.12 15.25
C LEU A 339 -2.74 8.15 15.85
N PHE A 340 -2.85 8.12 17.18
CA PHE A 340 -3.83 7.34 17.94
C PHE A 340 -4.75 8.29 18.71
N PHE A 341 -6.03 7.94 18.75
CA PHE A 341 -7.07 8.66 19.50
C PHE A 341 -8.22 7.70 19.83
N GLU A 342 -9.26 8.18 20.52
CA GLU A 342 -10.42 7.36 20.85
C GLU A 342 -11.07 6.76 19.59
N ASP A 343 -11.62 5.56 19.71
CA ASP A 343 -12.19 4.73 18.65
C ASP A 343 -11.19 4.15 17.62
N THR A 344 -9.89 4.49 17.70
CA THR A 344 -8.86 3.81 16.89
C THR A 344 -8.85 2.32 17.20
N VAL A 345 -8.77 1.51 16.15
CA VAL A 345 -8.60 0.06 16.24
C VAL A 345 -7.11 -0.29 16.15
N VAL A 346 -6.69 -1.23 16.98
CA VAL A 346 -5.31 -1.73 17.01
C VAL A 346 -5.28 -3.26 16.97
N VAL A 347 -4.21 -3.81 16.40
CA VAL A 347 -3.97 -5.26 16.40
C VAL A 347 -3.33 -5.64 17.73
N LEU A 348 -4.01 -6.49 18.51
CA LEU A 348 -3.54 -6.95 19.82
C LEU A 348 -2.66 -8.21 19.73
N LYS A 349 -2.98 -9.08 18.78
CA LYS A 349 -2.23 -10.31 18.53
C LYS A 349 -2.40 -10.67 17.06
N ARG A 350 -1.28 -10.91 16.39
CA ARG A 350 -1.28 -11.42 15.02
C ARG A 350 -1.75 -12.88 15.01
N SER A 351 -2.42 -13.28 13.95
CA SER A 351 -2.71 -14.69 13.71
C SER A 351 -1.40 -15.47 13.53
N ASN A 352 -1.43 -16.72 13.89
CA ASN A 352 -0.39 -17.63 13.45
C ASN A 352 -1.04 -18.56 12.40
N VAL A 353 -0.56 -18.51 11.17
CA VAL A 353 -1.05 -19.32 10.06
C VAL A 353 -1.04 -20.82 10.42
N LYS A 354 -0.08 -21.26 11.23
CA LYS A 354 0.02 -22.67 11.72
C LYS A 354 -1.08 -23.07 12.71
N THR A 355 -1.79 -22.10 13.32
CA THR A 355 -2.77 -22.38 14.39
C THR A 355 -4.21 -22.01 14.03
N ASN A 356 -4.51 -21.61 12.81
CA ASN A 356 -5.81 -21.10 12.36
C ASN A 356 -6.44 -20.04 13.30
N LEU A 357 -5.62 -19.33 14.07
CA LEU A 357 -6.09 -18.30 14.98
C LEU A 357 -6.25 -16.98 14.22
N LEU A 358 -7.46 -16.44 14.25
CA LEU A 358 -7.76 -15.12 13.70
C LEU A 358 -7.02 -14.01 14.46
N HIS A 359 -6.74 -12.91 13.78
CA HIS A 359 -6.20 -11.71 14.41
C HIS A 359 -7.11 -11.22 15.55
N LYS A 360 -6.50 -10.75 16.63
CA LYS A 360 -7.23 -10.13 17.73
C LYS A 360 -7.11 -8.62 17.63
N PHE A 361 -8.25 -7.95 17.69
CA PHE A 361 -8.34 -6.51 17.61
C PHE A 361 -8.83 -5.93 18.93
N GLY A 362 -8.54 -4.65 19.13
CA GLY A 362 -9.07 -3.88 20.23
C GLY A 362 -9.33 -2.44 19.81
N LYS A 363 -10.36 -1.85 20.40
CA LYS A 363 -10.79 -0.46 20.18
C LYS A 363 -10.30 0.40 21.33
N ILE A 364 -9.60 1.47 21.05
CA ILE A 364 -9.12 2.44 22.05
C ILE A 364 -10.30 3.21 22.62
N CYS A 365 -10.42 3.20 23.95
CA CYS A 365 -11.43 3.98 24.67
C CYS A 365 -10.84 5.23 25.30
N LYS A 366 -9.60 5.15 25.77
CA LYS A 366 -8.87 6.29 26.36
C LYS A 366 -7.38 6.13 26.15
N LEU A 367 -6.68 7.26 26.11
CA LEU A 367 -5.23 7.33 26.10
C LEU A 367 -4.76 7.93 27.41
N ILE A 368 -3.84 7.25 28.08
CA ILE A 368 -3.38 7.64 29.43
C ILE A 368 -1.86 7.64 29.46
N VAL A 369 -1.30 8.63 30.14
CA VAL A 369 0.13 8.69 30.44
C VAL A 369 0.31 8.82 31.94
N GLY A 370 1.04 7.89 32.54
CA GLY A 370 1.39 7.88 33.95
C GLY A 370 2.72 8.58 34.26
N LYS A 371 3.13 8.50 35.52
CA LYS A 371 4.35 9.18 36.06
C LYS A 371 5.64 8.90 35.29
N LYS A 372 5.80 7.70 34.69
CA LYS A 372 6.98 7.31 33.93
C LYS A 372 6.98 7.85 32.48
N ASN A 373 6.01 8.70 32.13
CA ASN A 373 5.82 9.21 30.77
C ASN A 373 5.59 8.10 29.71
N GLU A 374 5.11 6.92 30.15
CA GLU A 374 4.78 5.80 29.29
C GLU A 374 3.33 5.93 28.79
N PRO A 375 3.12 5.81 27.46
CA PRO A 375 1.79 5.92 26.88
C PRO A 375 1.04 4.59 26.91
N TYR A 376 -0.11 4.58 27.53
CA TYR A 376 -1.02 3.45 27.59
C TYR A 376 -2.32 3.76 26.86
N ALA A 377 -2.84 2.77 26.17
CA ALA A 377 -4.20 2.75 25.67
C ALA A 377 -5.07 1.83 26.54
N VAL A 378 -6.21 2.36 26.95
CA VAL A 378 -7.31 1.58 27.54
C VAL A 378 -8.12 1.03 26.37
N ILE A 379 -8.19 -0.27 26.24
CA ILE A 379 -8.72 -0.94 25.04
C ILE A 379 -9.86 -1.87 25.41
N LYS A 380 -10.99 -1.73 24.71
CA LYS A 380 -12.02 -2.78 24.64
C LYS A 380 -11.62 -3.82 23.62
N THR A 381 -11.49 -5.09 24.05
CA THR A 381 -11.18 -6.17 23.12
C THR A 381 -12.38 -6.50 22.25
N LEU A 382 -12.14 -6.68 20.96
CA LEU A 382 -13.15 -7.10 20.00
C LEU A 382 -13.17 -8.62 19.86
N LYS A 383 -14.31 -9.16 19.44
CA LYS A 383 -14.45 -10.54 18.99
C LYS A 383 -14.31 -10.54 17.48
N THR A 384 -13.26 -11.15 16.95
CA THR A 384 -13.14 -11.43 15.52
C THR A 384 -13.98 -12.65 15.21
N ILE A 385 -14.93 -12.51 14.31
CA ILE A 385 -15.85 -13.57 13.89
C ILE A 385 -15.18 -14.44 12.83
N ILE A 386 -14.80 -13.81 11.72
CA ILE A 386 -14.19 -14.47 10.57
C ILE A 386 -13.32 -13.47 9.78
N HIS A 387 -12.38 -13.97 8.99
CA HIS A 387 -11.82 -13.25 7.85
C HIS A 387 -12.73 -13.53 6.64
N GLU A 388 -13.58 -12.55 6.33
CA GLU A 388 -14.51 -12.66 5.22
C GLU A 388 -13.78 -12.42 3.89
N LYS A 389 -13.56 -13.50 3.15
CA LYS A 389 -12.76 -13.46 1.91
C LYS A 389 -13.40 -12.61 0.83
N HIS A 390 -14.73 -12.67 0.71
CA HIS A 390 -15.46 -11.92 -0.29
C HIS A 390 -15.35 -10.40 -0.06
N PHE A 391 -15.35 -9.95 1.20
CA PHE A 391 -15.12 -8.55 1.56
C PHE A 391 -13.65 -8.21 1.81
N HIS A 392 -12.75 -9.18 1.74
CA HIS A 392 -11.31 -9.02 2.01
C HIS A 392 -11.07 -8.25 3.32
N SER A 393 -11.79 -8.63 4.37
CA SER A 393 -11.86 -7.89 5.63
C SER A 393 -12.19 -8.81 6.80
N TYR A 394 -11.87 -8.38 8.02
CA TYR A 394 -12.23 -9.09 9.24
C TYR A 394 -13.56 -8.60 9.77
N GLU A 395 -14.54 -9.48 9.88
CA GLU A 395 -15.78 -9.23 10.59
C GLU A 395 -15.53 -9.24 12.09
N VAL A 396 -16.01 -8.21 12.78
CA VAL A 396 -15.80 -8.03 14.22
C VAL A 396 -17.05 -7.57 14.94
N GLU A 397 -17.14 -7.95 16.20
CA GLU A 397 -18.19 -7.54 17.12
C GLU A 397 -17.61 -7.01 18.43
N GLU A 398 -18.30 -6.09 19.07
CA GLU A 398 -18.00 -5.72 20.46
C GLU A 398 -18.39 -6.86 21.39
N LYS A 399 -17.50 -7.20 22.34
CA LYS A 399 -17.79 -8.24 23.35
C LYS A 399 -18.79 -7.71 24.37
N SER A 400 -19.72 -8.57 24.75
CA SER A 400 -20.63 -8.31 25.88
C SER A 400 -20.48 -9.45 26.91
N PRO A 401 -20.05 -9.16 28.17
CA PRO A 401 -19.56 -7.88 28.66
C PRO A 401 -18.21 -7.46 28.04
N PRO A 402 -17.90 -6.17 27.94
CA PRO A 402 -16.66 -5.71 27.34
C PRO A 402 -15.46 -6.10 28.21
N LYS A 403 -14.44 -6.70 27.59
CA LYS A 403 -13.17 -6.98 28.28
C LYS A 403 -12.22 -5.81 28.06
N ILE A 404 -11.87 -5.12 29.15
CA ILE A 404 -10.93 -4.00 29.14
C ILE A 404 -9.51 -4.53 29.29
N LYS A 405 -8.55 -3.90 28.62
CA LYS A 405 -7.12 -4.13 28.79
C LYS A 405 -6.34 -2.84 28.70
N PHE A 406 -5.24 -2.78 29.44
CA PHE A 406 -4.25 -1.73 29.29
C PHE A 406 -3.10 -2.25 28.42
N ILE A 407 -2.70 -1.45 27.45
CA ILE A 407 -1.62 -1.83 26.56
C ILE A 407 -0.69 -0.64 26.38
N ASN A 408 0.62 -0.87 26.57
CA ASN A 408 1.61 0.13 26.26
C ASN A 408 1.66 0.31 24.72
N LEU A 409 1.39 1.52 24.25
CA LEU A 409 1.32 1.84 22.82
C LEU A 409 2.66 1.63 22.10
N LYS A 410 3.79 1.62 22.82
CA LYS A 410 5.10 1.30 22.22
C LYS A 410 5.21 -0.17 21.81
N THR A 411 4.40 -1.07 22.39
CA THR A 411 4.43 -2.52 22.13
C THR A 411 3.45 -2.97 21.06
N ILE A 412 2.54 -2.08 20.63
CA ILE A 412 1.54 -2.41 19.61
C ILE A 412 2.15 -2.33 18.21
N SER A 413 1.60 -3.13 17.28
CA SER A 413 1.84 -2.96 15.85
C SER A 413 1.48 -1.51 15.46
N LYS A 414 2.38 -0.86 14.77
CA LYS A 414 2.40 0.61 14.61
C LYS A 414 1.27 1.17 13.77
N GLU A 415 0.51 0.34 13.06
CA GLU A 415 -0.53 0.81 12.15
C GLU A 415 -1.89 0.88 12.85
N PRO A 416 -2.47 2.08 12.99
CA PRO A 416 -3.85 2.25 13.43
C PRO A 416 -4.82 1.87 12.31
N LEU A 417 -5.91 1.23 12.69
CA LEU A 417 -6.97 0.77 11.81
C LEU A 417 -8.27 1.50 12.15
N TRP A 418 -9.28 1.34 11.28
CA TRP A 418 -10.60 1.91 11.47
C TRP A 418 -11.70 0.93 11.06
N PHE A 419 -12.87 1.09 11.67
CA PHE A 419 -14.05 0.33 11.28
C PHE A 419 -14.64 0.84 9.97
N CYS A 420 -15.03 -0.08 9.12
CA CYS A 420 -15.97 0.16 8.04
C CYS A 420 -17.27 -0.57 8.36
N LYS A 421 -18.40 0.06 8.10
CA LYS A 421 -19.72 -0.59 8.22
C LYS A 421 -20.30 -0.81 6.84
N VAL A 422 -20.71 -2.04 6.61
CA VAL A 422 -21.54 -2.40 5.46
C VAL A 422 -22.82 -2.97 6.05
N ASP A 423 -23.94 -2.34 5.80
CA ASP A 423 -25.22 -2.56 6.47
C ASP A 423 -25.09 -2.45 8.01
N SER A 424 -25.36 -3.53 8.74
CA SER A 424 -25.22 -3.59 10.21
C SER A 424 -23.90 -4.19 10.67
N ILE A 425 -23.09 -4.74 9.77
CA ILE A 425 -21.88 -5.51 10.07
C ILE A 425 -20.66 -4.57 10.12
N GLN A 426 -19.81 -4.78 11.12
CA GLN A 426 -18.56 -4.04 11.26
C GLN A 426 -17.39 -4.84 10.71
N TYR A 427 -16.63 -4.20 9.82
CA TYR A 427 -15.44 -4.76 9.19
C TYR A 427 -14.18 -3.98 9.53
N ILE A 428 -13.08 -4.69 9.70
CA ILE A 428 -11.73 -4.13 9.75
C ILE A 428 -11.01 -4.56 8.49
N ASN A 429 -10.63 -3.59 7.68
CA ASN A 429 -9.91 -3.79 6.42
C ASN A 429 -8.48 -3.26 6.58
N PRO A 430 -7.49 -4.13 6.80
CA PRO A 430 -6.09 -3.75 6.90
C PRO A 430 -5.55 -3.15 5.60
N ARG A 431 -4.41 -2.48 5.69
CA ARG A 431 -3.75 -1.91 4.51
C ARG A 431 -2.77 -2.87 3.84
N HIS A 432 -2.40 -3.91 4.55
CA HIS A 432 -1.44 -4.93 4.12
C HIS A 432 -1.60 -6.18 4.99
N LEU A 433 -0.86 -7.21 4.67
CA LEU A 433 -0.75 -8.41 5.49
C LEU A 433 -0.34 -8.03 6.93
N ILE A 434 -1.14 -8.47 7.90
CA ILE A 434 -0.93 -8.16 9.30
C ILE A 434 -0.06 -9.24 9.96
#